data_7402193d40189773ba4a01349e269bdd
#
_entry.id   7402193d40189773ba4a01349e269bdd
#
_cell.length_a   1.000
_cell.length_b   1.000
_cell.length_c   1.000
_cell.angle_alpha   90.00
_cell.angle_beta   90.00
_cell.angle_gamma   90.00
#
_symmetry.space_group_name_H-M   'P 1'
#
loop_
_entity.id
_entity.type
_entity.pdbx_description
1 polymer ?
#
loop_
_entity_poly.entity_id
_entity_poly.type
_entity_poly.pdbx_seq_one_letter_code
_entity_poly.pdbx_strand_id
1 'polypeptide(L)'
;MKKILLFLFFPILSFSQSIDHLFFEKGEINFSFQYKNKLQLNMISNIVSIDHKTNADLAYAYANQKQFLAFIKLGIDYEIIEKKIIQFENGSANNWSYYPTYEEYVDMMTSFEDSFPNICKLHHLGTLNSGREILIVQISNNVGVKENKPSFLYTSSMHGDELAGYILSLRLIDHILNGYGNTLQLTQLVDNIDIWINPLANPDGAYAGGNQDVWSATRFNADTIDLNRNYPDPQDGPHPDGNLYQNETNIFMGLADTVSFTISANMHSGAEVCNYPWDTWSNLTADDSWWQYVSREYVDSCQANSGNGYFEWSNGLNPFANGVVNGYDWYEVIGGRQDYMNYFKYCREFTLELSDDKTPDPNDLPELWDANYPSLLNYIEQSLFGLRGIVTDSITGLPLKAKAEIQSHDIDSSHVYSNLPIGNYHRHLFQGNYNITFSKNGYYPKTINATILNNSTNIEDVQLVPFSTTQVKEINPSK
;
A
#
# COMPACT_ATOMS: atom_id res chain seq x y z
N MET A 1 55.69 49.99 26.72
CA MET A 1 54.61 49.11 27.29
C MET A 1 54.10 48.24 26.18
N LYS A 2 54.54 46.97 26.14
CA LYS A 2 54.06 45.94 25.19
C LYS A 2 52.81 45.29 25.79
N LYS A 3 51.67 45.44 25.11
CA LYS A 3 50.44 44.68 25.46
C LYS A 3 50.58 43.26 24.93
N ILE A 4 50.66 42.31 25.86
CA ILE A 4 50.55 40.85 25.56
C ILE A 4 49.09 40.55 25.45
N LEU A 5 48.66 40.13 24.24
CA LEU A 5 47.30 39.61 23.99
C LEU A 5 47.32 38.13 24.32
N LEU A 6 46.69 37.75 25.42
CA LEU A 6 46.54 36.36 25.86
C LEU A 6 45.37 35.76 25.10
N PHE A 7 45.64 34.91 24.10
CA PHE A 7 44.63 34.05 23.48
C PHE A 7 44.28 32.92 24.44
N LEU A 8 43.14 33.01 25.07
CA LEU A 8 42.53 31.89 25.78
C LEU A 8 42.00 30.89 24.73
N PHE A 9 42.77 29.82 24.52
CA PHE A 9 42.25 28.63 23.86
C PHE A 9 41.25 27.97 24.83
N PHE A 10 39.96 28.17 24.58
CA PHE A 10 38.95 27.24 25.13
C PHE A 10 39.08 25.92 24.34
N PRO A 11 39.40 24.81 25.00
CA PRO A 11 39.25 23.51 24.35
C PRO A 11 37.75 23.37 24.07
N ILE A 12 37.37 23.29 22.80
CA ILE A 12 36.10 22.76 22.37
C ILE A 12 36.18 21.28 22.81
N LEU A 13 35.67 21.01 24.00
CA LEU A 13 35.29 19.67 24.39
C LEU A 13 34.16 19.28 23.43
N SER A 14 34.51 18.66 22.31
CA SER A 14 33.57 17.87 21.53
C SER A 14 33.01 16.79 22.46
N PHE A 15 31.84 17.06 23.01
CA PHE A 15 30.99 15.99 23.56
C PHE A 15 30.59 15.10 22.39
N SER A 16 31.44 14.13 22.09
CA SER A 16 31.01 12.90 21.49
C SER A 16 30.19 12.16 22.57
N GLN A 17 29.01 12.64 22.90
CA GLN A 17 28.02 11.74 23.45
C GLN A 17 27.82 10.67 22.38
N SER A 18 28.01 9.42 22.74
CA SER A 18 27.86 8.33 21.79
C SER A 18 26.40 8.41 21.30
N ILE A 19 26.23 8.50 19.99
CA ILE A 19 24.90 8.55 19.32
C ILE A 19 24.02 7.37 19.75
N ASP A 20 24.63 6.32 20.27
CA ASP A 20 23.99 5.08 20.72
C ASP A 20 22.82 5.31 21.70
N HIS A 21 22.91 6.31 22.59
CA HIS A 21 21.83 6.58 23.56
C HIS A 21 20.54 7.06 22.88
N LEU A 22 20.60 7.66 21.68
CA LEU A 22 19.43 8.13 20.95
C LEU A 22 18.58 6.97 20.42
N PHE A 23 19.22 5.81 20.20
CA PHE A 23 18.57 4.62 19.66
C PHE A 23 18.17 3.58 20.72
N PHE A 24 18.54 3.82 21.99
CA PHE A 24 18.39 2.82 23.05
C PHE A 24 16.94 2.43 23.35
N GLU A 25 16.00 3.37 23.24
CA GLU A 25 14.60 3.13 23.59
C GLU A 25 13.77 2.65 22.40
N LYS A 26 13.98 3.21 21.21
CA LYS A 26 13.09 3.03 20.05
C LYS A 26 13.77 2.43 18.82
N GLY A 27 15.08 2.31 18.81
CA GLY A 27 15.84 1.86 17.65
C GLY A 27 15.84 2.82 16.44
N GLU A 28 15.06 3.90 16.51
CA GLU A 28 14.91 4.93 15.48
C GLU A 28 14.97 6.33 16.07
N ILE A 29 15.35 7.30 15.24
CA ILE A 29 15.23 8.73 15.56
C ILE A 29 14.44 9.45 14.49
N ASN A 30 13.78 10.53 14.90
CA ASN A 30 13.19 11.51 14.00
C ASN A 30 14.04 12.79 14.04
N PHE A 31 14.30 13.37 12.86
CA PHE A 31 15.11 14.57 12.73
C PHE A 31 14.71 15.37 11.50
N SER A 32 15.06 16.66 11.48
CA SER A 32 14.85 17.55 10.35
C SER A 32 16.16 18.08 9.81
N PHE A 33 16.17 18.44 8.53
CA PHE A 33 17.32 19.05 7.86
C PHE A 33 16.88 19.90 6.67
N GLN A 34 17.67 20.89 6.32
CA GLN A 34 17.44 21.68 5.11
C GLN A 34 18.04 21.00 3.88
N TYR A 35 17.36 21.08 2.75
CA TYR A 35 17.86 20.59 1.47
C TYR A 35 17.74 21.65 0.36
N LYS A 36 18.54 21.50 -0.70
CA LYS A 36 18.68 22.55 -1.75
C LYS A 36 17.71 22.40 -2.91
N ASN A 37 17.35 21.18 -3.23
CA ASN A 37 16.49 20.84 -4.38
C ASN A 37 16.05 19.37 -4.30
N LYS A 38 15.09 19.01 -5.16
CA LYS A 38 14.54 17.65 -5.24
C LYS A 38 15.61 16.58 -5.48
N LEU A 39 16.61 16.85 -6.32
CA LEU A 39 17.67 15.87 -6.59
C LEU A 39 18.44 15.52 -5.31
N GLN A 40 18.75 16.51 -4.46
CA GLN A 40 19.39 16.25 -3.16
C GLN A 40 18.45 15.49 -2.23
N LEU A 41 17.16 15.84 -2.21
CA LEU A 41 16.17 15.11 -1.40
C LEU A 41 16.09 13.64 -1.82
N ASN A 42 16.02 13.35 -3.12
CA ASN A 42 16.02 11.99 -3.64
C ASN A 42 17.32 11.22 -3.32
N MET A 43 18.49 11.88 -3.36
CA MET A 43 19.74 11.24 -2.90
C MET A 43 19.72 10.90 -1.40
N ILE A 44 19.06 11.72 -0.59
CA ILE A 44 18.96 11.50 0.86
C ILE A 44 17.89 10.45 1.17
N SER A 45 16.79 10.38 0.41
CA SER A 45 15.73 9.36 0.59
C SER A 45 16.25 7.93 0.41
N ASN A 46 17.34 7.75 -0.34
CA ASN A 46 18.05 6.47 -0.48
C ASN A 46 18.90 6.09 0.74
N ILE A 47 19.06 6.99 1.71
CA ILE A 47 19.85 6.78 2.92
C ILE A 47 18.96 6.70 4.16
N VAL A 48 17.95 7.57 4.23
CA VAL A 48 17.03 7.70 5.36
C VAL A 48 15.59 7.77 4.88
N SER A 49 14.64 7.42 5.72
CA SER A 49 13.21 7.44 5.38
C SER A 49 12.68 8.86 5.51
N ILE A 50 12.40 9.52 4.38
CA ILE A 50 11.80 10.86 4.36
C ILE A 50 10.38 10.78 4.91
N ASP A 51 10.03 11.73 5.77
CA ASP A 51 8.69 11.86 6.35
C ASP A 51 7.80 12.74 5.45
N HIS A 52 6.54 12.47 5.46
CA HIS A 52 5.51 13.16 4.68
C HIS A 52 5.38 14.65 5.02
N LYS A 53 5.74 15.09 6.24
CA LYS A 53 5.77 16.51 6.64
C LYS A 53 6.82 17.35 5.91
N THR A 54 7.64 16.73 5.07
CA THR A 54 8.65 17.43 4.25
C THR A 54 8.01 18.48 3.35
N ASN A 55 8.54 19.70 3.37
CA ASN A 55 8.09 20.83 2.55
C ASN A 55 9.23 21.38 1.68
N ALA A 56 9.02 22.47 0.97
CA ALA A 56 9.95 22.98 -0.03
C ALA A 56 11.39 23.26 0.47
N ASP A 57 11.58 23.54 1.76
CA ASP A 57 12.88 23.97 2.30
C ASP A 57 13.38 23.05 3.44
N LEU A 58 12.49 22.32 4.08
CA LEU A 58 12.77 21.53 5.28
C LEU A 58 12.24 20.10 5.11
N ALA A 59 13.17 19.15 5.19
CA ALA A 59 12.84 17.73 5.22
C ALA A 59 12.80 17.22 6.66
N TYR A 60 11.88 16.31 6.89
CA TYR A 60 11.77 15.50 8.08
C TYR A 60 12.10 14.05 7.71
N ALA A 61 12.80 13.33 8.58
CA ALA A 61 13.23 11.98 8.28
C ALA A 61 13.28 11.11 9.54
N TYR A 62 13.11 9.81 9.30
CA TYR A 62 13.40 8.75 10.26
C TYR A 62 14.66 8.00 9.84
N ALA A 63 15.43 7.56 10.82
CA ALA A 63 16.61 6.73 10.57
C ALA A 63 16.86 5.77 11.75
N ASN A 64 17.26 4.55 11.43
CA ASN A 64 17.95 3.70 12.39
C ASN A 64 19.41 4.16 12.54
N GLN A 65 20.15 3.56 13.49
CA GLN A 65 21.52 3.97 13.76
C GLN A 65 22.43 3.91 12.53
N LYS A 66 22.34 2.85 11.71
CA LYS A 66 23.16 2.67 10.50
C LYS A 66 22.85 3.77 9.46
N GLN A 67 21.59 4.04 9.25
CA GLN A 67 21.12 5.07 8.32
C GLN A 67 21.55 6.47 8.77
N PHE A 68 21.38 6.78 10.05
CA PHE A 68 21.77 8.09 10.60
C PHE A 68 23.28 8.30 10.53
N LEU A 69 24.10 7.26 10.83
CA LEU A 69 25.56 7.32 10.67
C LEU A 69 25.98 7.53 9.21
N ALA A 70 25.18 7.06 8.25
CA ALA A 70 25.41 7.34 6.84
C ALA A 70 25.02 8.78 6.48
N PHE A 71 23.90 9.28 7.01
CA PHE A 71 23.41 10.63 6.80
C PHE A 71 24.40 11.71 7.32
N ILE A 72 24.91 11.57 8.54
CA ILE A 72 25.85 12.57 9.12
C ILE A 72 27.13 12.70 8.31
N LYS A 73 27.55 11.67 7.54
CA LYS A 73 28.72 11.76 6.65
C LYS A 73 28.51 12.73 5.48
N LEU A 74 27.26 13.10 5.17
CA LEU A 74 26.94 14.08 4.15
C LEU A 74 27.29 15.51 4.59
N GLY A 75 27.52 15.75 5.88
CA GLY A 75 27.87 17.06 6.44
C GLY A 75 26.70 18.06 6.35
N ILE A 76 25.47 17.60 6.36
CA ILE A 76 24.25 18.41 6.37
C ILE A 76 23.89 18.68 7.82
N ASP A 77 23.60 19.94 8.15
CA ASP A 77 23.11 20.32 9.48
C ASP A 77 21.71 19.73 9.72
N TYR A 78 21.46 19.27 10.94
CA TYR A 78 20.21 18.64 11.32
C TYR A 78 19.80 18.98 12.74
N GLU A 79 18.51 18.82 13.03
CA GLU A 79 17.95 18.94 14.38
C GLU A 79 17.22 17.63 14.74
N ILE A 80 17.54 17.05 15.89
CA ILE A 80 16.80 15.89 16.43
C ILE A 80 15.44 16.38 16.93
N ILE A 81 14.39 15.67 16.50
CA ILE A 81 13.02 15.93 16.93
C ILE A 81 12.69 14.94 18.05
N GLU A 82 12.58 15.46 19.26
CA GLU A 82 12.08 14.66 20.37
C GLU A 82 10.59 14.38 20.17
N LYS A 83 10.24 13.13 19.92
CA LYS A 83 8.83 12.70 19.88
C LYS A 83 8.26 12.81 21.29
N LYS A 84 7.46 13.84 21.56
CA LYS A 84 6.67 13.89 22.78
C LYS A 84 5.66 12.76 22.74
N ILE A 85 5.72 11.88 23.73
CA ILE A 85 4.67 10.88 23.93
C ILE A 85 3.44 11.67 24.42
N ILE A 86 2.49 11.87 23.52
CA ILE A 86 1.19 12.44 23.85
C ILE A 86 0.30 11.22 24.12
N GLN A 87 -0.08 11.04 25.37
CA GLN A 87 -1.07 10.03 25.76
C GLN A 87 -2.44 10.70 25.70
N PHE A 88 -3.25 10.30 24.75
CA PHE A 88 -4.64 10.72 24.69
C PHE A 88 -5.48 9.81 25.62
N GLU A 89 -6.55 10.36 26.18
CA GLU A 89 -7.56 9.54 26.81
C GLU A 89 -8.41 8.86 25.72
N ASN A 90 -8.51 7.55 25.76
CA ASN A 90 -9.42 6.83 24.89
C ASN A 90 -10.86 7.29 25.15
N GLY A 91 -11.59 7.54 24.08
CA GLY A 91 -13.02 7.79 24.10
C GLY A 91 -13.83 6.50 24.27
N SER A 92 -14.96 6.40 23.59
CA SER A 92 -15.86 5.26 23.69
C SER A 92 -15.65 4.26 22.55
N ALA A 93 -15.52 2.98 22.86
CA ALA A 93 -15.50 1.91 21.87
C ALA A 93 -16.76 1.90 20.99
N ASN A 94 -17.91 2.33 21.53
CA ASN A 94 -19.18 2.35 20.80
C ASN A 94 -19.19 3.32 19.59
N ASN A 95 -18.33 4.33 19.59
CA ASN A 95 -18.21 5.29 18.48
C ASN A 95 -16.83 5.26 17.81
N TRP A 96 -16.02 4.23 18.09
CA TRP A 96 -14.69 4.06 17.49
C TRP A 96 -13.67 5.17 17.84
N SER A 97 -13.85 5.89 18.93
CA SER A 97 -12.93 6.93 19.40
C SER A 97 -11.90 6.37 20.39
N TYR A 98 -11.20 5.28 20.03
CA TYR A 98 -10.20 4.66 20.87
C TYR A 98 -9.21 3.81 20.06
N TYR A 99 -8.04 3.57 20.62
CA TYR A 99 -7.10 2.56 20.14
C TYR A 99 -7.19 1.33 21.07
N PRO A 100 -7.48 0.14 20.52
CA PRO A 100 -7.55 -1.08 21.33
C PRO A 100 -6.18 -1.47 21.88
N THR A 101 -6.14 -2.25 22.95
CA THR A 101 -4.98 -3.04 23.32
C THR A 101 -4.72 -4.09 22.24
N TYR A 102 -3.51 -4.70 22.20
CA TYR A 102 -3.23 -5.74 21.22
C TYR A 102 -4.18 -6.95 21.40
N GLU A 103 -4.48 -7.34 22.63
CA GLU A 103 -5.40 -8.42 22.93
C GLU A 103 -6.82 -8.10 22.47
N GLU A 104 -7.32 -6.88 22.72
CA GLU A 104 -8.63 -6.44 22.21
C GLU A 104 -8.68 -6.44 20.67
N TYR A 105 -7.58 -6.05 20.00
CA TYR A 105 -7.48 -6.15 18.54
C TYR A 105 -7.64 -7.59 18.05
N VAL A 106 -6.94 -8.54 18.67
CA VAL A 106 -7.05 -9.97 18.32
C VAL A 106 -8.46 -10.50 18.56
N ASP A 107 -9.06 -10.13 19.70
CA ASP A 107 -10.44 -10.49 20.06
C ASP A 107 -11.44 -9.91 19.04
N MET A 108 -11.28 -8.64 18.61
CA MET A 108 -12.11 -8.02 17.60
C MET A 108 -12.02 -8.76 16.26
N MET A 109 -10.79 -9.04 15.78
CA MET A 109 -10.56 -9.76 14.51
C MET A 109 -11.19 -11.16 14.55
N THR A 110 -11.10 -11.87 15.67
CA THR A 110 -11.73 -13.19 15.90
C THR A 110 -13.25 -13.08 15.90
N SER A 111 -13.80 -12.07 16.56
CA SER A 111 -15.24 -11.86 16.69
C SER A 111 -15.93 -11.59 15.34
N PHE A 112 -15.23 -11.02 14.35
CA PHE A 112 -15.78 -10.83 13.01
C PHE A 112 -16.10 -12.17 12.31
N GLU A 113 -15.18 -13.14 12.35
CA GLU A 113 -15.46 -14.48 11.82
C GLU A 113 -16.54 -15.20 12.63
N ASP A 114 -16.45 -15.19 13.96
CA ASP A 114 -17.41 -15.87 14.84
C ASP A 114 -18.83 -15.35 14.64
N SER A 115 -19.00 -14.04 14.43
CA SER A 115 -20.31 -13.41 14.24
C SER A 115 -20.85 -13.56 12.82
N PHE A 116 -19.98 -13.65 11.80
CA PHE A 116 -20.35 -13.68 10.39
C PHE A 116 -19.67 -14.82 9.61
N PRO A 117 -19.71 -16.10 10.09
CA PRO A 117 -18.88 -17.18 9.54
C PRO A 117 -19.20 -17.55 8.08
N ASN A 118 -20.36 -17.14 7.56
CA ASN A 118 -20.75 -17.41 6.18
C ASN A 118 -20.16 -16.44 5.17
N ILE A 119 -19.75 -15.24 5.61
CA ILE A 119 -19.26 -14.16 4.74
C ILE A 119 -17.92 -13.58 5.19
N CYS A 120 -17.41 -13.95 6.36
CA CYS A 120 -16.14 -13.51 6.90
C CYS A 120 -15.28 -14.69 7.29
N LYS A 121 -13.99 -14.63 6.95
CA LYS A 121 -12.98 -15.60 7.37
C LYS A 121 -11.74 -14.88 7.85
N LEU A 122 -11.27 -15.20 9.05
CA LEU A 122 -10.00 -14.74 9.59
C LEU A 122 -8.87 -15.63 9.08
N HIS A 123 -7.80 -15.00 8.61
CA HIS A 123 -6.56 -15.66 8.26
C HIS A 123 -5.43 -15.18 9.15
N HIS A 124 -4.71 -16.11 9.75
CA HIS A 124 -3.45 -15.87 10.44
C HIS A 124 -2.33 -16.00 9.42
N LEU A 125 -1.82 -14.88 8.92
CA LEU A 125 -0.81 -14.87 7.85
C LEU A 125 0.57 -15.27 8.36
N GLY A 126 0.88 -14.96 9.62
CA GLY A 126 2.12 -15.34 10.27
C GLY A 126 2.25 -14.78 11.67
N THR A 127 3.14 -15.38 12.45
CA THR A 127 3.49 -14.96 13.82
C THR A 127 4.90 -14.36 13.80
N LEU A 128 5.05 -13.15 14.33
CA LEU A 128 6.32 -12.46 14.46
C LEU A 128 7.15 -13.01 15.65
N ASN A 129 8.41 -12.64 15.73
CA ASN A 129 9.30 -13.09 16.81
C ASN A 129 8.84 -12.63 18.21
N SER A 130 8.08 -11.56 18.28
CA SER A 130 7.44 -11.04 19.51
C SER A 130 6.31 -11.94 20.03
N GLY A 131 5.79 -12.83 19.19
CA GLY A 131 4.57 -13.59 19.39
C GLY A 131 3.30 -12.89 18.86
N ARG A 132 3.40 -11.66 18.36
CA ARG A 132 2.27 -10.99 17.71
C ARG A 132 2.02 -11.55 16.32
N GLU A 133 0.74 -11.52 15.91
CA GLU A 133 0.29 -12.12 14.66
C GLU A 133 -0.09 -11.04 13.65
N ILE A 134 0.13 -11.32 12.37
CA ILE A 134 -0.40 -10.55 11.26
C ILE A 134 -1.72 -11.21 10.83
N LEU A 135 -2.81 -10.50 11.07
CA LEU A 135 -4.19 -10.95 10.86
C LEU A 135 -4.83 -10.24 9.67
N ILE A 136 -5.59 -10.97 8.88
CA ILE A 136 -6.38 -10.40 7.77
C ILE A 136 -7.74 -11.09 7.69
N VAL A 137 -8.79 -10.33 7.43
CA VAL A 137 -10.09 -10.93 7.13
C VAL A 137 -10.34 -10.96 5.63
N GLN A 138 -10.98 -12.04 5.19
CA GLN A 138 -11.56 -12.19 3.87
C GLN A 138 -13.07 -12.06 3.99
N ILE A 139 -13.70 -11.21 3.18
CA ILE A 139 -15.14 -10.97 3.19
C ILE A 139 -15.69 -11.24 1.78
N SER A 140 -16.61 -12.19 1.67
CA SER A 140 -17.30 -12.54 0.41
C SER A 140 -18.53 -13.40 0.74
N ASN A 141 -19.58 -13.34 -0.06
CA ASN A 141 -20.79 -14.15 0.16
C ASN A 141 -20.57 -15.68 0.09
N ASN A 142 -19.41 -16.10 -0.41
CA ASN A 142 -19.00 -17.50 -0.47
C ASN A 142 -17.52 -17.59 -0.05
N VAL A 143 -17.23 -17.10 1.16
CA VAL A 143 -15.89 -16.94 1.70
C VAL A 143 -15.10 -18.26 1.69
N GLY A 144 -13.82 -18.20 1.33
CA GLY A 144 -12.94 -19.36 1.22
C GLY A 144 -13.10 -20.17 -0.08
N VAL A 145 -14.03 -19.80 -0.96
CA VAL A 145 -14.21 -20.42 -2.28
C VAL A 145 -13.71 -19.47 -3.37
N LYS A 146 -12.84 -19.96 -4.26
CA LYS A 146 -12.38 -19.17 -5.40
C LYS A 146 -13.45 -19.13 -6.48
N GLU A 147 -13.96 -17.93 -6.77
CA GLU A 147 -15.01 -17.67 -7.76
C GLU A 147 -14.51 -16.70 -8.84
N ASN A 148 -15.34 -16.45 -9.85
CA ASN A 148 -15.09 -15.42 -10.88
C ASN A 148 -15.39 -14.01 -10.31
N LYS A 149 -14.65 -13.63 -9.27
CA LYS A 149 -14.70 -12.31 -8.64
C LYS A 149 -13.34 -11.65 -8.69
N PRO A 150 -13.25 -10.32 -8.79
CA PRO A 150 -12.02 -9.61 -8.51
C PRO A 150 -11.68 -9.74 -7.02
N SER A 151 -10.39 -9.85 -6.69
CA SER A 151 -9.93 -9.77 -5.30
C SER A 151 -9.40 -8.37 -5.04
N PHE A 152 -9.85 -7.76 -3.96
CA PHE A 152 -9.49 -6.43 -3.49
C PHE A 152 -8.71 -6.51 -2.18
N LEU A 153 -7.74 -5.60 -1.95
CA LEU A 153 -6.94 -5.59 -0.72
C LEU A 153 -6.81 -4.18 -0.13
N TYR A 154 -7.17 -4.04 1.14
CA TYR A 154 -6.69 -2.95 1.99
C TYR A 154 -5.68 -3.46 3.01
N THR A 155 -4.60 -2.70 3.21
CA THR A 155 -3.68 -2.88 4.33
C THR A 155 -3.40 -1.55 4.99
N SER A 156 -3.11 -1.56 6.29
CA SER A 156 -2.77 -0.37 7.05
C SER A 156 -1.60 -0.60 7.99
N SER A 157 -0.99 0.49 8.42
CA SER A 157 0.01 0.54 9.49
C SER A 157 1.22 -0.36 9.26
N MET A 158 1.74 -0.36 8.01
CA MET A 158 3.07 -0.94 7.76
C MET A 158 4.16 -0.10 8.45
N HIS A 159 3.96 1.22 8.58
CA HIS A 159 4.64 2.03 9.57
C HIS A 159 3.83 1.97 10.86
N GLY A 160 4.45 1.46 11.93
CA GLY A 160 3.70 1.15 13.14
C GLY A 160 3.13 2.37 13.87
N ASP A 161 3.66 3.56 13.61
CA ASP A 161 3.18 4.82 14.18
C ASP A 161 2.14 5.57 13.34
N GLU A 162 1.71 4.98 12.21
CA GLU A 162 0.72 5.56 11.31
C GLU A 162 -0.63 4.82 11.48
N LEU A 163 -1.48 5.32 12.38
CA LEU A 163 -2.57 4.54 12.96
C LEU A 163 -4.00 4.97 12.57
N ALA A 164 -4.17 6.01 11.73
CA ALA A 164 -5.50 6.38 11.24
C ALA A 164 -6.17 5.20 10.52
N GLY A 165 -5.48 4.63 9.53
CA GLY A 165 -5.97 3.50 8.75
C GLY A 165 -6.21 2.23 9.56
N TYR A 166 -5.53 2.04 10.70
CA TYR A 166 -5.77 0.92 11.61
C TYR A 166 -7.22 0.89 12.10
N ILE A 167 -7.67 1.99 12.68
CA ILE A 167 -9.02 2.06 13.22
C ILE A 167 -10.07 2.16 12.12
N LEU A 168 -9.80 2.91 11.04
CA LEU A 168 -10.71 2.99 9.90
C LEU A 168 -10.92 1.61 9.25
N SER A 169 -9.89 0.78 9.17
CA SER A 169 -9.99 -0.59 8.63
C SER A 169 -10.82 -1.50 9.52
N LEU A 170 -10.64 -1.47 10.85
CA LEU A 170 -11.48 -2.22 11.78
C LEU A 170 -12.95 -1.81 11.67
N ARG A 171 -13.21 -0.50 11.62
CA ARG A 171 -14.56 0.03 11.44
C ARG A 171 -15.16 -0.30 10.08
N LEU A 172 -14.35 -0.36 9.02
CA LEU A 172 -14.79 -0.75 7.68
C LEU A 172 -15.23 -2.22 7.65
N ILE A 173 -14.47 -3.11 8.29
CA ILE A 173 -14.85 -4.52 8.44
C ILE A 173 -16.21 -4.63 9.12
N ASP A 174 -16.35 -4.01 10.28
CA ASP A 174 -17.61 -3.99 11.05
C ASP A 174 -18.78 -3.44 10.20
N HIS A 175 -18.56 -2.33 9.52
CA HIS A 175 -19.55 -1.68 8.67
C HIS A 175 -20.02 -2.56 7.51
N ILE A 176 -19.10 -3.21 6.81
CA ILE A 176 -19.43 -4.12 5.70
C ILE A 176 -20.22 -5.33 6.21
N LEU A 177 -19.75 -5.96 7.27
CA LEU A 177 -20.37 -7.17 7.81
C LEU A 177 -21.79 -6.93 8.33
N ASN A 178 -22.01 -5.88 9.12
CA ASN A 178 -23.31 -5.51 9.65
C ASN A 178 -24.28 -4.96 8.58
N GLY A 179 -23.73 -4.39 7.50
CA GLY A 179 -24.51 -3.83 6.41
C GLY A 179 -24.94 -4.87 5.35
N TYR A 180 -24.28 -6.04 5.30
CA TYR A 180 -24.64 -7.11 4.36
C TYR A 180 -26.09 -7.59 4.56
N GLY A 181 -26.84 -7.67 3.46
CA GLY A 181 -28.25 -8.01 3.48
C GLY A 181 -29.19 -6.85 3.90
N ASN A 182 -28.64 -5.76 4.45
CA ASN A 182 -29.40 -4.60 4.92
C ASN A 182 -29.26 -3.37 4.00
N THR A 183 -28.07 -3.20 3.43
CA THR A 183 -27.75 -2.08 2.52
C THR A 183 -27.41 -2.63 1.15
N LEU A 184 -28.04 -2.10 0.09
CA LEU A 184 -27.86 -2.58 -1.29
C LEU A 184 -26.39 -2.51 -1.72
N GLN A 185 -25.71 -1.40 -1.49
CA GLN A 185 -24.31 -1.22 -1.86
C GLN A 185 -23.42 -2.27 -1.19
N LEU A 186 -23.51 -2.41 0.13
CA LEU A 186 -22.67 -3.36 0.88
C LEU A 186 -22.95 -4.80 0.49
N THR A 187 -24.22 -5.15 0.23
CA THR A 187 -24.60 -6.46 -0.27
C THR A 187 -23.98 -6.73 -1.64
N GLN A 188 -24.02 -5.75 -2.55
CA GLN A 188 -23.41 -5.89 -3.88
C GLN A 188 -21.89 -6.01 -3.83
N LEU A 189 -21.21 -5.29 -2.95
CA LEU A 189 -19.77 -5.41 -2.77
C LEU A 189 -19.41 -6.84 -2.32
N VAL A 190 -20.03 -7.37 -1.27
CA VAL A 190 -19.77 -8.71 -0.73
C VAL A 190 -20.14 -9.82 -1.72
N ASP A 191 -21.23 -9.62 -2.49
CA ASP A 191 -21.69 -10.61 -3.48
C ASP A 191 -20.76 -10.71 -4.70
N ASN A 192 -20.09 -9.62 -5.08
CA ASN A 192 -19.37 -9.52 -6.35
C ASN A 192 -17.85 -9.37 -6.22
N ILE A 193 -17.32 -9.15 -5.03
CA ILE A 193 -15.89 -8.92 -4.78
C ILE A 193 -15.41 -9.86 -3.66
N ASP A 194 -14.17 -10.31 -3.79
CA ASP A 194 -13.43 -11.03 -2.75
C ASP A 194 -12.57 -9.99 -2.01
N ILE A 195 -13.10 -9.45 -0.89
CA ILE A 195 -12.53 -8.32 -0.17
C ILE A 195 -11.61 -8.80 0.94
N TRP A 196 -10.38 -8.30 0.99
CA TRP A 196 -9.38 -8.62 2.00
C TRP A 196 -8.97 -7.35 2.73
N ILE A 197 -9.01 -7.36 4.07
CA ILE A 197 -8.65 -6.19 4.89
C ILE A 197 -7.70 -6.62 6.01
N ASN A 198 -6.50 -6.03 6.02
CA ASN A 198 -5.53 -6.13 7.11
C ASN A 198 -5.42 -4.77 7.80
N PRO A 199 -5.94 -4.63 9.03
CA PRO A 199 -5.87 -3.37 9.77
C PRO A 199 -4.47 -3.02 10.26
N LEU A 200 -3.60 -4.02 10.54
CA LEU A 200 -2.34 -3.83 11.24
C LEU A 200 -1.24 -4.71 10.66
N ALA A 201 -0.46 -4.15 9.73
CA ALA A 201 0.61 -4.87 9.03
C ALA A 201 1.91 -4.96 9.84
N ASN A 202 2.15 -4.03 10.77
CA ASN A 202 3.32 -3.98 11.64
C ASN A 202 2.92 -3.88 13.11
N PRO A 203 2.41 -4.96 13.71
CA PRO A 203 1.98 -4.96 15.11
C PRO A 203 3.14 -4.70 16.08
N ASP A 204 4.37 -5.04 15.72
CA ASP A 204 5.53 -4.80 16.58
C ASP A 204 5.91 -3.32 16.63
N GLY A 205 5.81 -2.61 15.52
CA GLY A 205 5.98 -1.17 15.49
C GLY A 205 4.85 -0.42 16.20
N ALA A 206 3.59 -0.83 16.00
CA ALA A 206 2.43 -0.20 16.63
C ALA A 206 2.43 -0.35 18.15
N TYR A 207 2.78 -1.52 18.63
CA TYR A 207 2.84 -1.85 20.06
C TYR A 207 4.28 -1.94 20.60
N ALA A 208 5.18 -1.08 20.11
CA ALA A 208 6.58 -1.08 20.51
C ALA A 208 6.78 -0.84 22.02
N GLY A 209 5.90 -0.09 22.67
CA GLY A 209 5.90 0.14 24.12
C GLY A 209 5.29 -0.99 24.95
N GLY A 210 4.69 -2.00 24.33
CA GLY A 210 3.96 -3.09 24.99
C GLY A 210 2.51 -3.17 24.52
N ASN A 211 1.80 -4.25 24.87
CA ASN A 211 0.49 -4.58 24.32
C ASN A 211 -0.67 -3.66 24.78
N GLN A 212 -0.44 -2.81 25.79
CA GLN A 212 -1.51 -2.09 26.45
C GLN A 212 -1.95 -0.81 25.74
N ASP A 213 -1.08 -0.23 24.94
CA ASP A 213 -1.36 1.00 24.19
C ASP A 213 -0.41 1.19 23.01
N VAL A 214 -0.71 2.18 22.17
CA VAL A 214 0.05 2.53 20.95
C VAL A 214 0.88 3.81 21.10
N TRP A 215 0.95 4.42 22.29
CA TRP A 215 1.57 5.74 22.46
C TRP A 215 3.09 5.76 22.24
N SER A 216 3.72 4.61 22.37
CA SER A 216 5.14 4.44 22.10
C SER A 216 5.43 3.84 20.70
N ALA A 217 4.46 3.84 19.82
CA ALA A 217 4.60 3.29 18.47
C ALA A 217 5.80 3.88 17.72
N THR A 218 6.44 3.04 16.92
CA THR A 218 7.58 3.38 16.05
C THR A 218 7.21 3.22 14.59
N ARG A 219 7.89 3.97 13.73
CA ARG A 219 7.73 3.81 12.28
C ARG A 219 8.20 2.44 11.81
N PHE A 220 9.39 2.03 12.25
CA PHE A 220 10.04 0.81 11.82
C PHE A 220 9.47 -0.43 12.52
N ASN A 221 9.79 -1.60 12.00
CA ASN A 221 9.47 -2.85 12.65
C ASN A 221 10.44 -3.15 13.82
N ALA A 222 10.28 -4.31 14.49
CA ALA A 222 11.13 -4.70 15.62
C ALA A 222 12.64 -4.82 15.29
N ASP A 223 12.97 -5.07 14.03
CA ASP A 223 14.35 -5.13 13.55
C ASP A 223 14.88 -3.76 13.07
N THR A 224 14.16 -2.69 13.36
CA THR A 224 14.47 -1.29 12.98
C THR A 224 14.59 -1.08 11.47
N ILE A 225 13.79 -1.78 10.69
CA ILE A 225 13.74 -1.69 9.23
C ILE A 225 12.44 -0.98 8.79
N ASP A 226 12.58 -0.05 7.85
CA ASP A 226 11.44 0.55 7.16
C ASP A 226 10.84 -0.47 6.18
N LEU A 227 9.64 -0.96 6.49
CA LEU A 227 8.97 -1.96 5.66
C LEU A 227 8.60 -1.42 4.28
N ASN A 228 8.42 -0.09 4.14
CA ASN A 228 8.16 0.53 2.84
C ASN A 228 9.44 0.92 2.08
N ARG A 229 10.55 0.24 2.37
CA ARG A 229 11.83 0.26 1.65
C ARG A 229 12.37 -1.15 1.44
N ASN A 230 11.63 -2.17 1.89
CA ASN A 230 12.11 -3.54 1.98
C ASN A 230 11.45 -4.49 0.95
N TYR A 231 10.73 -3.96 -0.05
CA TYR A 231 10.22 -4.74 -1.17
C TYR A 231 11.18 -4.76 -2.35
N PRO A 232 11.07 -5.74 -3.28
CA PRO A 232 11.75 -5.66 -4.56
C PRO A 232 11.38 -4.40 -5.32
N ASP A 233 12.37 -3.73 -5.88
CA ASP A 233 12.20 -2.50 -6.64
C ASP A 233 12.36 -2.77 -8.14
N PRO A 234 11.53 -2.17 -9.01
CA PRO A 234 11.64 -2.34 -10.46
C PRO A 234 12.97 -1.88 -11.05
N GLN A 235 13.60 -0.87 -10.47
CA GLN A 235 14.85 -0.27 -10.95
C GLN A 235 16.07 -0.80 -10.18
N ASP A 236 15.97 -0.89 -8.85
CA ASP A 236 17.10 -1.15 -7.94
C ASP A 236 17.21 -2.62 -7.51
N GLY A 237 16.26 -3.45 -7.95
CA GLY A 237 16.34 -4.91 -7.81
C GLY A 237 15.78 -5.44 -6.49
N PRO A 238 16.17 -6.68 -6.10
CA PRO A 238 15.44 -7.42 -5.06
C PRO A 238 15.67 -6.93 -3.63
N HIS A 239 16.76 -6.27 -3.32
CA HIS A 239 17.10 -5.81 -1.97
C HIS A 239 17.63 -4.37 -1.99
N PRO A 240 16.79 -3.39 -2.33
CA PRO A 240 17.25 -2.01 -2.56
C PRO A 240 17.77 -1.33 -1.29
N ASP A 241 17.24 -1.68 -0.12
CA ASP A 241 17.70 -1.19 1.20
C ASP A 241 18.94 -1.92 1.74
N GLY A 242 19.42 -2.95 1.02
CA GLY A 242 20.55 -3.78 1.40
C GLY A 242 20.31 -4.72 2.58
N ASN A 243 19.05 -4.92 2.98
CA ASN A 243 18.64 -5.84 4.03
C ASN A 243 17.98 -7.11 3.44
N LEU A 244 17.86 -8.15 4.25
CA LEU A 244 16.98 -9.28 3.95
C LEU A 244 15.52 -8.82 4.08
N TYR A 245 14.63 -9.47 3.32
CA TYR A 245 13.20 -9.24 3.50
C TYR A 245 12.79 -9.55 4.94
N GLN A 246 12.07 -8.63 5.53
CA GLN A 246 11.52 -8.80 6.86
C GLN A 246 10.41 -9.85 6.88
N ASN A 247 10.06 -10.36 8.05
CA ASN A 247 8.98 -11.34 8.18
C ASN A 247 7.67 -10.79 7.64
N GLU A 248 7.35 -9.55 7.96
CA GLU A 248 6.18 -8.82 7.48
C GLU A 248 6.19 -8.72 5.95
N THR A 249 7.32 -8.31 5.36
CA THR A 249 7.48 -8.22 3.89
C THR A 249 7.26 -9.58 3.23
N ASN A 250 7.90 -10.65 3.75
CA ASN A 250 7.74 -12.01 3.23
C ASN A 250 6.29 -12.50 3.32
N ILE A 251 5.59 -12.18 4.41
CA ILE A 251 4.18 -12.56 4.62
C ILE A 251 3.30 -11.90 3.56
N PHE A 252 3.43 -10.60 3.33
CA PHE A 252 2.60 -9.91 2.33
C PHE A 252 3.00 -10.26 0.89
N MET A 253 4.26 -10.51 0.60
CA MET A 253 4.68 -11.05 -0.71
C MET A 253 4.07 -12.43 -0.95
N GLY A 254 4.09 -13.32 0.05
CA GLY A 254 3.46 -14.65 0.00
C GLY A 254 1.94 -14.59 -0.18
N LEU A 255 1.27 -13.65 0.49
CA LEU A 255 -0.16 -13.40 0.28
C LEU A 255 -0.44 -12.99 -1.17
N ALA A 256 0.32 -12.04 -1.70
CA ALA A 256 0.18 -11.57 -3.08
C ALA A 256 0.54 -12.62 -4.15
N ASP A 257 1.35 -13.63 -3.80
CA ASP A 257 1.62 -14.80 -4.65
C ASP A 257 0.46 -15.79 -4.67
N THR A 258 -0.29 -15.86 -3.57
CA THR A 258 -1.41 -16.80 -3.38
C THR A 258 -2.73 -16.21 -3.88
N VAL A 259 -2.98 -14.93 -3.58
CA VAL A 259 -4.17 -14.20 -3.98
C VAL A 259 -3.79 -13.19 -5.07
N SER A 260 -4.35 -13.38 -6.26
CA SER A 260 -4.16 -12.44 -7.37
C SER A 260 -5.07 -11.23 -7.18
N PHE A 261 -4.62 -10.25 -6.40
CA PHE A 261 -5.36 -9.00 -6.21
C PHE A 261 -5.43 -8.19 -7.50
N THR A 262 -6.56 -7.56 -7.77
CA THR A 262 -6.78 -6.71 -8.95
C THR A 262 -6.55 -5.24 -8.62
N ILE A 263 -7.07 -4.79 -7.48
CA ILE A 263 -6.88 -3.45 -6.93
C ILE A 263 -6.51 -3.58 -5.44
N SER A 264 -5.66 -2.69 -4.97
CA SER A 264 -5.32 -2.57 -3.56
C SER A 264 -5.03 -1.13 -3.16
N ALA A 265 -5.01 -0.87 -1.86
CA ALA A 265 -4.43 0.34 -1.30
C ALA A 265 -3.70 0.04 0.00
N ASN A 266 -2.63 0.80 0.22
CA ASN A 266 -1.88 0.82 1.46
C ASN A 266 -2.15 2.12 2.19
N MET A 267 -2.65 2.02 3.43
CA MET A 267 -3.04 3.16 4.24
C MET A 267 -1.91 3.58 5.16
N HIS A 268 -1.56 4.85 5.08
CA HIS A 268 -0.56 5.56 5.84
C HIS A 268 -1.17 6.75 6.57
N SER A 269 -0.35 7.48 7.31
CA SER A 269 -0.68 8.76 7.95
C SER A 269 0.58 9.61 8.11
N GLY A 270 0.40 10.92 8.27
CA GLY A 270 1.44 11.94 8.35
C GLY A 270 1.27 13.00 7.28
N ALA A 271 0.29 12.79 6.39
CA ALA A 271 -0.20 13.73 5.37
C ALA A 271 -1.66 13.37 5.03
N GLU A 272 -2.28 14.20 4.20
CA GLU A 272 -3.62 13.97 3.64
C GLU A 272 -3.51 14.01 2.11
N VAL A 273 -3.15 12.87 1.51
CA VAL A 273 -2.91 12.78 0.07
C VAL A 273 -3.12 11.36 -0.46
N CYS A 274 -3.65 11.28 -1.69
CA CYS A 274 -3.66 10.05 -2.48
C CYS A 274 -2.45 10.07 -3.41
N ASN A 275 -1.51 9.17 -3.15
CA ASN A 275 -0.28 8.99 -3.92
C ASN A 275 -0.43 7.80 -4.86
N TYR A 276 -0.27 8.01 -6.17
CA TYR A 276 -0.35 6.96 -7.18
C TYR A 276 1.02 6.70 -7.86
N PRO A 277 1.25 5.50 -8.43
CA PRO A 277 2.55 5.10 -8.95
C PRO A 277 3.00 5.95 -10.16
N TRP A 278 4.27 6.04 -10.35
CA TRP A 278 5.35 5.30 -9.69
C TRP A 278 6.01 6.13 -8.59
N ASP A 279 6.61 5.45 -7.61
CA ASP A 279 7.44 6.09 -6.58
C ASP A 279 8.92 6.07 -6.97
N THR A 280 9.40 5.01 -7.68
CA THR A 280 10.83 4.79 -7.95
C THR A 280 11.37 5.54 -9.16
N TRP A 281 10.53 5.91 -10.15
CA TRP A 281 10.99 6.62 -11.35
C TRP A 281 10.04 7.68 -11.88
N SER A 282 10.58 8.64 -12.62
CA SER A 282 9.84 9.81 -13.13
C SER A 282 8.91 9.52 -14.32
N ASN A 283 8.98 8.33 -14.91
CA ASN A 283 8.09 7.96 -16.01
C ASN A 283 6.69 7.70 -15.45
N LEU A 284 5.67 8.27 -16.08
CA LEU A 284 4.28 7.97 -15.72
C LEU A 284 3.92 6.53 -16.14
N THR A 285 2.97 5.94 -15.43
CA THR A 285 2.43 4.63 -15.80
C THR A 285 1.70 4.67 -17.14
N ALA A 286 1.55 3.53 -17.81
CA ALA A 286 0.70 3.44 -19.01
C ALA A 286 -0.74 3.87 -18.72
N ASP A 287 -1.22 3.60 -17.50
CA ASP A 287 -2.59 3.88 -17.05
C ASP A 287 -2.71 5.21 -16.27
N ASP A 288 -1.81 6.17 -16.49
CA ASP A 288 -1.78 7.45 -15.76
C ASP A 288 -3.14 8.17 -15.71
N SER A 289 -3.85 8.21 -16.83
CA SER A 289 -5.19 8.83 -16.88
C SER A 289 -6.21 8.10 -15.98
N TRP A 290 -6.09 6.77 -15.84
CA TRP A 290 -6.94 6.01 -14.92
C TRP A 290 -6.56 6.30 -13.47
N TRP A 291 -5.27 6.38 -13.17
CA TRP A 291 -4.78 6.72 -11.83
C TRP A 291 -5.25 8.11 -11.38
N GLN A 292 -5.11 9.12 -12.25
CA GLN A 292 -5.61 10.46 -11.96
C GLN A 292 -7.12 10.45 -11.72
N TYR A 293 -7.87 9.69 -12.52
CA TYR A 293 -9.31 9.58 -12.39
C TYR A 293 -9.73 8.98 -11.05
N VAL A 294 -9.21 7.79 -10.67
CA VAL A 294 -9.63 7.11 -9.44
C VAL A 294 -9.11 7.79 -8.18
N SER A 295 -7.90 8.38 -8.24
CA SER A 295 -7.35 9.17 -7.14
C SER A 295 -8.19 10.42 -6.90
N ARG A 296 -8.60 11.09 -7.97
CA ARG A 296 -9.47 12.26 -7.88
C ARG A 296 -10.86 11.90 -7.35
N GLU A 297 -11.44 10.78 -7.80
CA GLU A 297 -12.73 10.29 -7.30
C GLU A 297 -12.67 10.01 -5.79
N TYR A 298 -11.60 9.38 -5.32
CA TYR A 298 -11.38 9.14 -3.89
C TYR A 298 -11.33 10.46 -3.12
N VAL A 299 -10.46 11.38 -3.53
CA VAL A 299 -10.19 12.63 -2.81
C VAL A 299 -11.38 13.59 -2.87
N ASP A 300 -12.04 13.73 -4.03
CA ASP A 300 -13.24 14.59 -4.18
C ASP A 300 -14.37 14.12 -3.25
N SER A 301 -14.52 12.80 -3.11
CA SER A 301 -15.52 12.23 -2.19
C SER A 301 -15.14 12.50 -0.72
N CYS A 302 -13.86 12.38 -0.34
CA CYS A 302 -13.39 12.75 1.00
C CYS A 302 -13.65 14.24 1.29
N GLN A 303 -13.32 15.13 0.36
CA GLN A 303 -13.53 16.57 0.49
C GLN A 303 -15.02 16.92 0.61
N ALA A 304 -15.87 16.23 -0.13
CA ALA A 304 -17.33 16.44 -0.07
C ALA A 304 -17.96 15.98 1.26
N ASN A 305 -17.35 15.05 1.96
CA ASN A 305 -17.84 14.47 3.22
C ASN A 305 -17.10 14.99 4.45
N SER A 306 -16.08 15.82 4.28
CA SER A 306 -15.32 16.44 5.36
C SER A 306 -15.68 17.91 5.57
N GLY A 307 -15.38 18.43 6.75
CA GLY A 307 -15.79 19.78 7.10
C GLY A 307 -14.88 20.90 6.67
N ASN A 308 -13.55 20.77 6.62
CA ASN A 308 -12.63 21.88 6.42
C ASN A 308 -11.24 21.42 5.98
N GLY A 309 -10.95 21.57 4.70
CA GLY A 309 -9.58 21.50 4.19
C GLY A 309 -8.96 20.09 4.15
N TYR A 310 -9.72 19.07 4.41
CA TYR A 310 -9.26 17.69 4.37
C TYR A 310 -8.91 17.30 2.93
N PHE A 311 -7.74 16.67 2.73
CA PHE A 311 -7.15 16.42 1.42
C PHE A 311 -6.91 17.69 0.55
N GLU A 312 -6.94 18.86 1.14
CA GLU A 312 -6.52 20.11 0.46
C GLU A 312 -5.00 20.35 0.63
N TRP A 313 -4.30 19.42 1.20
CA TRP A 313 -2.90 19.55 1.55
C TRP A 313 -2.02 19.95 0.36
N SER A 314 -1.16 20.91 0.62
CA SER A 314 -0.09 21.34 -0.28
C SER A 314 1.13 21.65 0.57
N ASN A 315 2.21 20.92 0.38
CA ASN A 315 3.48 21.18 1.07
C ASN A 315 4.33 22.29 0.42
N GLY A 316 3.77 23.06 -0.51
CA GLY A 316 4.48 24.08 -1.27
C GLY A 316 5.37 23.52 -2.40
N LEU A 317 5.42 22.20 -2.59
CA LEU A 317 5.98 21.57 -3.78
C LEU A 317 4.90 21.58 -4.87
N ASN A 318 5.31 21.81 -6.10
CA ASN A 318 4.41 22.00 -7.25
C ASN A 318 4.09 20.69 -8.01
N PRO A 319 3.81 19.55 -7.44
CA PRO A 319 3.12 18.47 -8.12
C PRO A 319 1.79 18.09 -7.48
N PHE A 320 1.44 18.71 -6.33
CA PHE A 320 0.21 18.38 -5.64
C PHE A 320 -0.98 19.04 -6.32
N ALA A 321 -1.90 18.22 -6.79
CA ALA A 321 -3.17 18.66 -7.36
C ALA A 321 -4.28 18.44 -6.33
N ASN A 322 -4.32 19.30 -5.30
CA ASN A 322 -5.40 19.29 -4.31
C ASN A 322 -5.65 17.88 -3.74
N GLY A 323 -4.66 17.34 -3.01
CA GLY A 323 -4.72 16.02 -2.36
C GLY A 323 -4.40 14.83 -3.26
N VAL A 324 -3.93 15.03 -4.50
CA VAL A 324 -3.48 13.94 -5.38
C VAL A 324 -2.07 14.22 -5.86
N VAL A 325 -1.20 13.21 -5.87
CA VAL A 325 0.18 13.34 -6.34
C VAL A 325 0.66 12.05 -7.01
N ASN A 326 1.50 12.19 -8.06
CA ASN A 326 2.34 11.09 -8.50
C ASN A 326 3.50 10.92 -7.51
N GLY A 327 3.81 9.70 -7.11
CA GLY A 327 4.75 9.43 -6.03
C GLY A 327 6.14 10.00 -6.29
N TYR A 328 6.73 9.74 -7.45
CA TYR A 328 8.04 10.30 -7.80
C TYR A 328 8.04 11.82 -7.80
N ASP A 329 6.92 12.44 -8.16
CA ASP A 329 6.81 13.90 -8.11
C ASP A 329 6.79 14.45 -6.69
N TRP A 330 6.43 13.64 -5.72
CA TRP A 330 6.60 13.98 -4.31
C TRP A 330 8.07 13.85 -3.90
N TYR A 331 8.55 12.64 -3.74
CA TYR A 331 9.97 12.29 -3.61
C TYR A 331 10.16 10.81 -4.00
N GLU A 332 11.37 10.46 -4.41
CA GLU A 332 11.68 9.10 -4.82
C GLU A 332 11.63 8.13 -3.62
N VAL A 333 10.90 7.04 -3.79
CA VAL A 333 10.86 5.93 -2.84
C VAL A 333 11.31 4.65 -3.55
N ILE A 334 12.42 4.09 -3.09
CA ILE A 334 12.97 2.84 -3.60
C ILE A 334 12.57 1.69 -2.66
N GLY A 335 12.11 0.57 -3.21
CA GLY A 335 11.68 -0.60 -2.45
C GLY A 335 10.33 -0.42 -1.77
N GLY A 336 9.50 0.48 -2.27
CA GLY A 336 8.14 0.72 -1.81
C GLY A 336 7.18 -0.40 -2.21
N ARG A 337 6.18 -0.65 -1.37
CA ARG A 337 5.17 -1.66 -1.61
C ARG A 337 4.28 -1.32 -2.81
N GLN A 338 3.93 -0.04 -3.00
CA GLN A 338 3.10 0.41 -4.11
C GLN A 338 3.67 -0.05 -5.46
N ASP A 339 4.95 0.20 -5.72
CA ASP A 339 5.59 -0.17 -6.97
C ASP A 339 5.75 -1.69 -7.11
N TYR A 340 6.02 -2.39 -6.00
CA TYR A 340 6.04 -3.85 -5.98
C TYR A 340 4.71 -4.46 -6.43
N MET A 341 3.60 -4.01 -5.89
CA MET A 341 2.26 -4.52 -6.23
C MET A 341 1.92 -4.24 -7.70
N ASN A 342 2.20 -3.04 -8.17
CA ASN A 342 1.94 -2.65 -9.55
C ASN A 342 2.81 -3.40 -10.55
N TYR A 343 4.13 -3.44 -10.33
CA TYR A 343 5.09 -3.97 -11.31
C TYR A 343 5.19 -5.50 -11.28
N PHE A 344 5.31 -6.11 -10.08
CA PHE A 344 5.57 -7.54 -9.95
C PHE A 344 4.30 -8.38 -9.77
N LYS A 345 3.22 -7.77 -9.29
CA LYS A 345 1.95 -8.49 -9.01
C LYS A 345 0.81 -8.10 -9.95
N TYR A 346 1.03 -7.12 -10.82
CA TYR A 346 0.02 -6.63 -11.79
C TYR A 346 -1.26 -6.15 -11.09
N CYS A 347 -1.17 -5.80 -9.83
CA CYS A 347 -2.23 -5.27 -9.00
C CYS A 347 -2.17 -3.74 -9.02
N ARG A 348 -3.30 -3.08 -9.22
CA ARG A 348 -3.39 -1.60 -9.17
C ARG A 348 -3.42 -1.15 -7.72
N GLU A 349 -2.29 -0.73 -7.16
CA GLU A 349 -2.17 -0.19 -5.80
C GLU A 349 -1.78 1.27 -5.83
N PHE A 350 -2.48 2.08 -5.02
CA PHE A 350 -2.07 3.42 -4.63
C PHE A 350 -1.85 3.49 -3.10
N THR A 351 -1.18 4.54 -2.64
CA THR A 351 -0.98 4.85 -1.23
C THR A 351 -1.93 5.95 -0.79
N LEU A 352 -2.59 5.74 0.35
CA LEU A 352 -3.48 6.71 1.00
C LEU A 352 -2.83 7.23 2.28
N GLU A 353 -2.60 8.52 2.34
CA GLU A 353 -2.23 9.23 3.56
C GLU A 353 -3.48 9.86 4.15
N LEU A 354 -3.92 9.37 5.31
CA LEU A 354 -5.29 9.59 5.80
C LEU A 354 -5.41 10.65 6.91
N SER A 355 -4.31 11.22 7.36
CA SER A 355 -4.30 12.23 8.42
C SER A 355 -2.94 12.91 8.49
N ASP A 356 -2.92 14.20 8.73
CA ASP A 356 -1.68 14.95 9.01
C ASP A 356 -0.97 14.43 10.27
N ASP A 357 -1.73 13.90 11.23
CA ASP A 357 -1.18 13.26 12.42
C ASP A 357 -1.02 11.74 12.19
N LYS A 358 0.19 11.23 12.46
CA LYS A 358 0.48 9.79 12.34
C LYS A 358 -0.39 8.94 13.26
N THR A 359 -0.56 9.40 14.49
CA THR A 359 -1.45 8.79 15.48
C THR A 359 -2.46 9.87 15.90
N PRO A 360 -3.60 9.99 15.19
CA PRO A 360 -4.62 10.98 15.49
C PRO A 360 -5.15 10.87 16.93
N ASP A 361 -5.65 12.00 17.47
CA ASP A 361 -6.43 11.94 18.71
C ASP A 361 -7.61 10.96 18.53
N PRO A 362 -7.84 10.04 19.46
CA PRO A 362 -8.98 9.13 19.38
C PRO A 362 -10.32 9.82 19.11
N ASN A 363 -10.49 11.06 19.60
CA ASN A 363 -11.71 11.83 19.38
C ASN A 363 -11.89 12.31 17.93
N ASP A 364 -10.84 12.35 17.14
CA ASP A 364 -10.88 12.77 15.73
C ASP A 364 -11.16 11.56 14.78
N LEU A 365 -10.98 10.32 15.26
CA LEU A 365 -11.21 9.11 14.47
C LEU A 365 -12.64 8.99 13.89
N PRO A 366 -13.71 9.38 14.60
CA PRO A 366 -15.06 9.40 14.02
C PRO A 366 -15.20 10.37 12.85
N GLU A 367 -14.59 11.56 12.89
CA GLU A 367 -14.62 12.53 11.80
C GLU A 367 -13.81 12.03 10.61
N LEU A 368 -12.63 11.46 10.84
CA LEU A 368 -11.84 10.81 9.78
C LEU A 368 -12.61 9.67 9.11
N TRP A 369 -13.38 8.89 9.87
CA TRP A 369 -14.24 7.87 9.29
C TRP A 369 -15.33 8.49 8.40
N ASP A 370 -16.06 9.49 8.89
CA ASP A 370 -17.16 10.10 8.17
C ASP A 370 -16.68 10.70 6.84
N ALA A 371 -15.46 11.26 6.82
CA ALA A 371 -14.83 11.77 5.61
C ALA A 371 -14.43 10.65 4.62
N ASN A 372 -13.96 9.50 5.11
CA ASN A 372 -13.32 8.48 4.27
C ASN A 372 -14.23 7.33 3.86
N TYR A 373 -15.22 6.91 4.68
CA TYR A 373 -15.91 5.65 4.43
C TYR A 373 -16.61 5.58 3.07
N PRO A 374 -17.18 6.67 2.49
CA PRO A 374 -17.77 6.59 1.16
C PRO A 374 -16.70 6.34 0.09
N SER A 375 -15.53 6.98 0.22
CA SER A 375 -14.39 6.81 -0.68
C SER A 375 -13.81 5.41 -0.59
N LEU A 376 -13.69 4.86 0.61
CA LEU A 376 -13.23 3.48 0.83
C LEU A 376 -14.15 2.46 0.14
N LEU A 377 -15.47 2.62 0.25
CA LEU A 377 -16.44 1.74 -0.40
C LEU A 377 -16.41 1.90 -1.93
N ASN A 378 -16.34 3.12 -2.43
CA ASN A 378 -16.28 3.41 -3.87
C ASN A 378 -15.00 2.83 -4.49
N TYR A 379 -13.87 2.89 -3.78
CA TYR A 379 -12.62 2.31 -4.30
C TYR A 379 -12.65 0.77 -4.32
N ILE A 380 -13.31 0.12 -3.36
CA ILE A 380 -13.59 -1.31 -3.45
C ILE A 380 -14.42 -1.62 -4.71
N GLU A 381 -15.45 -0.81 -5.00
CA GLU A 381 -16.33 -0.98 -6.17
C GLU A 381 -15.58 -0.82 -7.50
N GLN A 382 -14.50 -0.02 -7.56
CA GLN A 382 -13.64 0.10 -8.73
C GLN A 382 -13.10 -1.24 -9.23
N SER A 383 -13.00 -2.26 -8.36
CA SER A 383 -12.62 -3.63 -8.74
C SER A 383 -13.56 -4.24 -9.78
N LEU A 384 -14.80 -3.79 -9.84
CA LEU A 384 -15.82 -4.31 -10.77
C LEU A 384 -15.73 -3.67 -12.16
N PHE A 385 -15.10 -2.50 -12.29
CA PHE A 385 -15.12 -1.71 -13.51
C PHE A 385 -13.94 -2.02 -14.45
N GLY A 386 -14.06 -1.58 -15.71
CA GLY A 386 -13.09 -1.87 -16.76
C GLY A 386 -13.40 -3.15 -17.54
N LEU A 387 -12.39 -3.75 -18.14
CA LEU A 387 -12.52 -4.97 -18.93
C LEU A 387 -12.24 -6.21 -18.08
N ARG A 388 -13.15 -7.17 -18.10
CA ARG A 388 -12.99 -8.46 -17.41
C ARG A 388 -13.63 -9.60 -18.20
N GLY A 389 -13.30 -10.84 -17.84
CA GLY A 389 -13.85 -12.04 -18.45
C GLY A 389 -13.04 -13.27 -18.10
N ILE A 390 -13.28 -14.37 -18.83
CA ILE A 390 -12.60 -15.64 -18.64
C ILE A 390 -11.84 -16.01 -19.90
N VAL A 391 -10.60 -16.51 -19.76
CA VAL A 391 -9.80 -17.03 -20.86
C VAL A 391 -9.79 -18.56 -20.79
N THR A 392 -10.21 -19.20 -21.87
CA THR A 392 -10.30 -20.68 -21.97
C THR A 392 -9.62 -21.20 -23.24
N ASP A 393 -9.30 -22.50 -23.19
CA ASP A 393 -8.92 -23.29 -24.37
C ASP A 393 -10.16 -23.56 -25.23
N SER A 394 -10.09 -23.23 -26.52
CA SER A 394 -11.23 -23.33 -27.44
C SER A 394 -11.67 -24.78 -27.73
N ILE A 395 -10.83 -25.80 -27.45
CA ILE A 395 -11.11 -27.21 -27.71
C ILE A 395 -11.62 -27.89 -26.46
N THR A 396 -10.94 -27.65 -25.32
CA THR A 396 -11.23 -28.36 -24.07
C THR A 396 -12.17 -27.58 -23.14
N GLY A 397 -12.31 -26.28 -23.35
CA GLY A 397 -13.04 -25.38 -22.44
C GLY A 397 -12.32 -25.10 -21.12
N LEU A 398 -11.13 -25.68 -20.90
CA LEU A 398 -10.39 -25.49 -19.64
C LEU A 398 -9.84 -24.05 -19.52
N PRO A 399 -9.83 -23.51 -18.27
CA PRO A 399 -9.29 -22.17 -18.02
C PRO A 399 -7.81 -22.09 -18.31
N LEU A 400 -7.37 -20.93 -18.80
CA LEU A 400 -5.99 -20.65 -19.14
C LEU A 400 -5.44 -19.49 -18.32
N LYS A 401 -4.15 -19.59 -17.94
CA LYS A 401 -3.35 -18.42 -17.53
C LYS A 401 -2.74 -17.83 -18.81
N ALA A 402 -3.30 -16.73 -19.30
CA ALA A 402 -2.90 -16.03 -20.50
C ALA A 402 -2.57 -14.57 -20.17
N LYS A 403 -1.61 -13.99 -20.88
CA LYS A 403 -1.27 -12.56 -20.80
C LYS A 403 -2.32 -11.78 -21.61
N ALA A 404 -2.85 -10.70 -21.02
CA ALA A 404 -3.69 -9.72 -21.69
C ALA A 404 -2.91 -8.40 -21.76
N GLU A 405 -2.57 -7.96 -22.98
CA GLU A 405 -1.69 -6.82 -23.25
C GLU A 405 -2.27 -5.91 -24.32
N ILE A 406 -2.14 -4.61 -24.12
CA ILE A 406 -2.56 -3.58 -25.08
C ILE A 406 -1.31 -3.06 -25.79
N GLN A 407 -1.16 -3.40 -27.06
CA GLN A 407 -0.01 -2.97 -27.86
C GLN A 407 0.05 -1.44 -27.97
N SER A 408 1.24 -0.88 -27.87
CA SER A 408 1.53 0.56 -27.89
C SER A 408 0.92 1.37 -26.73
N HIS A 409 0.39 0.69 -25.71
CA HIS A 409 -0.10 1.29 -24.46
C HIS A 409 0.65 0.73 -23.26
N ASP A 410 0.65 -0.61 -23.11
CA ASP A 410 1.25 -1.25 -21.94
C ASP A 410 2.78 -1.16 -21.95
N ILE A 411 3.31 -0.57 -20.89
CA ILE A 411 4.74 -0.46 -20.56
C ILE A 411 4.92 -0.84 -19.08
N ASP A 412 6.13 -1.10 -18.64
CA ASP A 412 6.50 -1.26 -17.23
C ASP A 412 5.55 -2.21 -16.46
N SER A 413 5.31 -3.40 -17.04
CA SER A 413 4.43 -4.43 -16.45
C SER A 413 2.96 -4.06 -16.27
N SER A 414 2.42 -3.07 -16.98
CA SER A 414 1.01 -2.67 -16.86
C SER A 414 0.00 -3.66 -17.46
N HIS A 415 0.46 -4.67 -18.21
CA HIS A 415 -0.37 -5.80 -18.66
C HIS A 415 -0.90 -6.61 -17.46
N VAL A 416 -1.89 -7.48 -17.71
CA VAL A 416 -2.42 -8.39 -16.69
C VAL A 416 -2.40 -9.84 -17.18
N TYR A 417 -2.64 -10.77 -16.26
CA TYR A 417 -2.82 -12.18 -16.57
C TYR A 417 -4.20 -12.66 -16.12
N SER A 418 -4.75 -13.63 -16.85
CA SER A 418 -5.86 -14.42 -16.33
C SER A 418 -5.37 -15.42 -15.29
N ASN A 419 -6.19 -15.70 -14.28
CA ASN A 419 -5.83 -16.45 -13.09
C ASN A 419 -6.50 -17.82 -13.01
N LEU A 420 -5.73 -18.84 -12.68
CA LEU A 420 -6.24 -20.15 -12.39
C LEU A 420 -6.78 -20.23 -10.94
N PRO A 421 -7.76 -21.11 -10.64
CA PRO A 421 -8.33 -22.13 -11.52
C PRO A 421 -9.48 -21.64 -12.44
N ILE A 422 -9.88 -20.38 -12.37
CA ILE A 422 -11.07 -19.86 -13.07
C ILE A 422 -10.74 -19.42 -14.51
N GLY A 423 -9.54 -18.87 -14.74
CA GLY A 423 -9.17 -18.22 -16.00
C GLY A 423 -9.64 -16.77 -16.08
N ASN A 424 -10.11 -16.20 -14.99
CA ASN A 424 -10.61 -14.82 -14.93
C ASN A 424 -9.48 -13.80 -15.04
N TYR A 425 -9.76 -12.68 -15.68
CA TYR A 425 -8.88 -11.53 -15.79
C TYR A 425 -9.62 -10.23 -15.53
N HIS A 426 -8.91 -9.22 -15.07
CA HIS A 426 -9.43 -7.88 -14.79
C HIS A 426 -8.40 -6.86 -15.27
N ARG A 427 -8.80 -5.95 -16.15
CA ARG A 427 -7.96 -4.88 -16.70
C ARG A 427 -8.64 -3.54 -16.50
N HIS A 428 -8.19 -2.78 -15.52
CA HIS A 428 -8.66 -1.42 -15.25
C HIS A 428 -8.04 -0.48 -16.26
N LEU A 429 -8.88 0.37 -16.86
CA LEU A 429 -8.51 1.30 -17.94
C LEU A 429 -9.35 2.56 -17.83
N PHE A 430 -8.78 3.69 -18.19
CA PHE A 430 -9.56 4.90 -18.40
C PHE A 430 -10.50 4.72 -19.62
N GLN A 431 -11.57 5.50 -19.69
CA GLN A 431 -12.49 5.43 -20.83
C GLN A 431 -11.77 5.58 -22.18
N GLY A 432 -12.11 4.74 -23.14
CA GLY A 432 -11.45 4.72 -24.45
C GLY A 432 -11.74 3.45 -25.25
N ASN A 433 -11.10 3.36 -26.42
CA ASN A 433 -11.15 2.18 -27.28
C ASN A 433 -9.78 1.51 -27.29
N TYR A 434 -9.74 0.22 -26.99
CA TYR A 434 -8.51 -0.53 -26.82
C TYR A 434 -8.49 -1.81 -27.64
N ASN A 435 -7.32 -2.17 -28.16
CA ASN A 435 -7.05 -3.44 -28.79
C ASN A 435 -6.25 -4.31 -27.82
N ILE A 436 -6.88 -5.30 -27.22
CA ILE A 436 -6.28 -6.16 -26.22
C ILE A 436 -5.92 -7.49 -26.85
N THR A 437 -4.66 -7.88 -26.77
CA THR A 437 -4.15 -9.15 -27.29
C THR A 437 -3.95 -10.13 -26.14
N PHE A 438 -4.65 -11.25 -26.23
CA PHE A 438 -4.48 -12.39 -25.34
C PHE A 438 -3.49 -13.39 -25.93
N SER A 439 -2.49 -13.77 -25.15
CA SER A 439 -1.43 -14.67 -25.59
C SER A 439 -1.05 -15.69 -24.51
N LYS A 440 -0.70 -16.90 -24.96
CA LYS A 440 -0.17 -17.99 -24.15
C LYS A 440 0.69 -18.90 -25.00
N ASN A 441 1.80 -19.39 -24.44
CA ASN A 441 2.64 -20.37 -25.12
C ASN A 441 1.84 -21.61 -25.53
N GLY A 442 1.98 -22.02 -26.79
CA GLY A 442 1.23 -23.16 -27.37
C GLY A 442 -0.12 -22.80 -27.99
N TYR A 443 -0.48 -21.50 -28.00
CA TYR A 443 -1.75 -21.00 -28.54
C TYR A 443 -1.53 -19.86 -29.52
N TYR A 444 -2.43 -19.77 -30.52
CA TYR A 444 -2.49 -18.58 -31.38
C TYR A 444 -3.00 -17.40 -30.58
N PRO A 445 -2.32 -16.24 -30.63
CA PRO A 445 -2.78 -15.04 -29.96
C PRO A 445 -4.11 -14.56 -30.55
N LYS A 446 -4.95 -13.96 -29.71
CA LYS A 446 -6.26 -13.40 -30.10
C LYS A 446 -6.37 -11.96 -29.64
N THR A 447 -6.66 -11.06 -30.58
CA THR A 447 -6.93 -9.65 -30.27
C THR A 447 -8.44 -9.39 -30.29
N ILE A 448 -8.93 -8.66 -29.31
CA ILE A 448 -10.29 -8.12 -29.25
C ILE A 448 -10.25 -6.59 -29.24
N ASN A 449 -11.34 -5.97 -29.68
CA ASN A 449 -11.56 -4.53 -29.56
C ASN A 449 -12.58 -4.31 -28.43
N ALA A 450 -12.24 -3.49 -27.44
CA ALA A 450 -13.13 -3.17 -26.34
C ALA A 450 -13.29 -1.66 -26.20
N THR A 451 -14.54 -1.21 -26.00
CA THR A 451 -14.85 0.18 -25.61
C THR A 451 -15.05 0.21 -24.10
N ILE A 452 -14.24 0.96 -23.41
CA ILE A 452 -14.29 1.12 -21.96
C ILE A 452 -14.95 2.45 -21.64
N LEU A 453 -15.81 2.44 -20.64
CA LEU A 453 -16.40 3.64 -20.02
C LEU A 453 -16.00 3.65 -18.54
N ASN A 454 -15.73 4.82 -18.01
CA ASN A 454 -15.49 4.97 -16.57
C ASN A 454 -16.68 4.47 -15.75
N ASN A 455 -16.41 3.90 -14.59
CA ASN A 455 -17.43 3.33 -13.68
C ASN A 455 -18.40 2.35 -14.38
N SER A 456 -17.88 1.59 -15.33
CA SER A 456 -18.65 0.59 -16.07
C SER A 456 -17.87 -0.69 -16.29
N THR A 457 -18.59 -1.80 -16.26
CA THR A 457 -18.03 -3.14 -16.51
C THR A 457 -18.23 -3.52 -17.97
N ASN A 458 -17.15 -3.94 -18.64
CA ASN A 458 -17.21 -4.60 -19.94
C ASN A 458 -16.76 -6.07 -19.75
N ILE A 459 -17.59 -7.03 -20.15
CA ILE A 459 -17.33 -8.47 -19.99
C ILE A 459 -17.07 -9.08 -21.36
N GLU A 460 -15.85 -9.63 -21.54
CA GLU A 460 -15.41 -10.30 -22.77
C GLU A 460 -14.72 -11.64 -22.45
N ASP A 461 -15.40 -12.73 -22.72
CA ASP A 461 -14.80 -14.04 -22.60
C ASP A 461 -13.98 -14.37 -23.85
N VAL A 462 -12.78 -14.93 -23.65
CA VAL A 462 -11.81 -15.15 -24.72
C VAL A 462 -11.44 -16.63 -24.80
N GLN A 463 -11.59 -17.19 -26.00
CA GLN A 463 -11.13 -18.55 -26.30
C GLN A 463 -9.86 -18.47 -27.15
N LEU A 464 -8.78 -19.14 -26.68
CA LEU A 464 -7.55 -19.28 -27.43
C LEU A 464 -7.49 -20.64 -28.13
N VAL A 465 -7.04 -20.64 -29.39
CA VAL A 465 -6.90 -21.83 -30.19
C VAL A 465 -5.50 -22.41 -29.97
N PRO A 466 -5.35 -23.68 -29.52
CA PRO A 466 -4.03 -24.28 -29.39
C PRO A 466 -3.40 -24.50 -30.79
N PHE A 467 -2.06 -24.48 -30.85
CA PHE A 467 -1.37 -24.91 -32.06
C PHE A 467 -1.75 -26.36 -32.35
N SER A 468 -2.07 -26.67 -33.61
CA SER A 468 -2.31 -28.06 -34.01
C SER A 468 -1.01 -28.86 -33.82
N THR A 469 -1.00 -29.79 -32.87
CA THR A 469 -0.01 -30.84 -32.83
C THR A 469 -0.28 -31.74 -34.04
N THR A 470 0.37 -31.50 -35.15
CA THR A 470 0.42 -32.48 -36.23
C THR A 470 1.11 -33.70 -35.62
N GLN A 471 0.34 -34.80 -35.42
CA GLN A 471 0.94 -36.08 -35.08
C GLN A 471 1.92 -36.38 -36.24
N VAL A 472 3.21 -36.41 -35.96
CA VAL A 472 4.18 -37.01 -36.80
C VAL A 472 3.78 -38.48 -36.88
N LYS A 473 3.08 -38.89 -37.96
CA LYS A 473 2.95 -40.30 -38.32
C LYS A 473 4.36 -40.82 -38.47
N GLU A 474 4.81 -41.62 -37.50
CA GLU A 474 5.98 -42.47 -37.76
C GLU A 474 5.75 -43.22 -39.05
N ILE A 475 6.47 -42.85 -40.06
CA ILE A 475 6.59 -43.66 -41.30
C ILE A 475 7.45 -44.83 -40.87
N ASN A 476 6.75 -45.95 -40.54
CA ASN A 476 7.40 -47.23 -40.34
C ASN A 476 8.10 -47.61 -41.62
N PRO A 477 9.46 -47.67 -41.69
CA PRO A 477 10.12 -48.18 -42.85
C PRO A 477 10.15 -49.72 -42.77
N SER A 478 9.05 -50.34 -43.17
CA SER A 478 9.03 -51.78 -43.38
C SER A 478 8.51 -52.07 -44.79
N LYS A 479 9.43 -52.10 -45.73
CA LYS A 479 9.61 -53.27 -46.65
C LYS A 479 10.78 -53.06 -47.58
#